data_f9f806fa13b9ba0b47f0d1fdea5ac8dd
#
_entry.id   f9f806fa13b9ba0b47f0d1fdea5ac8dd
#
_cell.length_a   1.000
_cell.length_b   1.000
_cell.length_c   1.000
_cell.angle_alpha   90.00
_cell.angle_beta   90.00
_cell.angle_gamma   90.00
#
_symmetry.space_group_name_H-M   'P 1'
#
loop_
_entity.id
_entity.type
_entity.pdbx_description
1 polymer ?
#
loop_
_entity_poly.entity_id
_entity_poly.type
_entity_poly.pdbx_seq_one_letter_code
_entity_poly.pdbx_strand_id
1 'polypeptide(L)'
;FDMAAATAEDIYPYIKSISYPNNKAKNLAGMARMLCEEFGGEVPSDLKELQRLPGVGRKTANVVGAVIWQKEVMPVDTHVFRVSNRIGLTNRSKTPLQTELTLEKYIPSHLLPTAHHWLILHGRYVCTARAPKCAECGVSTWCRKYAEDNKRSKTE
;
A
#
# COMPACT_ATOMS: atom_id res chain seq x y z
N PHE A 1 15.57 7.29 -21.60
CA PHE A 1 16.03 6.28 -22.57
C PHE A 1 17.20 5.45 -22.04
N ASP A 2 18.13 6.02 -21.27
CA ASP A 2 19.30 5.31 -20.74
C ASP A 2 18.92 4.11 -19.86
N MET A 3 17.88 4.25 -19.04
CA MET A 3 17.38 3.18 -18.18
C MET A 3 16.74 2.01 -18.97
N ALA A 4 16.19 2.28 -20.16
CA ALA A 4 15.63 1.25 -21.03
C ALA A 4 16.70 0.39 -21.71
N ALA A 5 17.90 0.95 -21.91
CA ALA A 5 19.07 0.25 -22.43
C ALA A 5 19.81 -0.56 -21.36
N ALA A 6 19.60 -0.25 -20.06
CA ALA A 6 20.26 -0.92 -18.96
C ALA A 6 19.75 -2.35 -18.76
N THR A 7 20.67 -3.24 -18.38
CA THR A 7 20.36 -4.61 -17.95
C THR A 7 20.02 -4.68 -16.46
N ALA A 8 19.50 -5.80 -16.00
CA ALA A 8 19.30 -6.02 -14.57
C ALA A 8 20.62 -5.99 -13.78
N GLU A 9 21.69 -6.46 -14.40
CA GLU A 9 23.06 -6.48 -13.87
C GLU A 9 23.62 -5.06 -13.69
N ASP A 10 23.32 -4.15 -14.61
CA ASP A 10 23.74 -2.74 -14.53
C ASP A 10 23.00 -2.02 -13.39
N ILE A 11 21.73 -2.34 -13.18
CA ILE A 11 20.87 -1.71 -12.15
C ILE A 11 21.18 -2.25 -10.74
N TYR A 12 21.49 -3.55 -10.63
CA TYR A 12 21.66 -4.24 -9.36
C TYR A 12 22.62 -3.55 -8.37
N PRO A 13 23.81 -3.06 -8.76
CA PRO A 13 24.76 -2.42 -7.84
C PRO A 13 24.17 -1.23 -7.09
N TYR A 14 23.26 -0.49 -7.72
CA TYR A 14 22.62 0.71 -7.14
C TYR A 14 21.53 0.39 -6.13
N ILE A 15 20.96 -0.83 -6.21
CA ILE A 15 19.82 -1.22 -5.36
C ILE A 15 20.10 -2.45 -4.49
N LYS A 16 21.34 -2.94 -4.43
CA LYS A 16 21.72 -4.18 -3.69
C LYS A 16 21.37 -4.16 -2.21
N SER A 17 21.25 -2.98 -1.59
CA SER A 17 20.94 -2.81 -0.16
C SER A 17 19.45 -2.94 0.19
N ILE A 18 18.55 -2.95 -0.81
CA ILE A 18 17.11 -3.05 -0.56
C ILE A 18 16.63 -4.51 -0.58
N SER A 19 15.44 -4.76 -0.02
CA SER A 19 14.84 -6.10 -0.03
C SER A 19 14.56 -6.60 -1.45
N TYR A 20 14.92 -7.84 -1.75
CA TYR A 20 14.71 -8.50 -3.06
C TYR A 20 15.33 -7.75 -4.26
N PRO A 21 16.62 -7.39 -4.22
CA PRO A 21 17.24 -6.52 -5.22
C PRO A 21 17.24 -7.13 -6.62
N ASN A 22 17.47 -8.45 -6.76
CA ASN A 22 17.47 -9.13 -8.06
C ASN A 22 16.15 -8.99 -8.82
N ASN A 23 15.01 -9.27 -8.13
CA ASN A 23 13.70 -9.12 -8.74
C ASN A 23 13.39 -7.66 -9.08
N LYS A 24 13.81 -6.74 -8.22
CA LYS A 24 13.59 -5.29 -8.48
C LYS A 24 14.44 -4.81 -9.65
N ALA A 25 15.69 -5.24 -9.79
CA ALA A 25 16.53 -4.89 -10.94
C ALA A 25 15.91 -5.36 -12.25
N LYS A 26 15.45 -6.62 -12.30
CA LYS A 26 14.74 -7.17 -13.48
C LYS A 26 13.48 -6.38 -13.81
N ASN A 27 12.67 -6.08 -12.81
CA ASN A 27 11.44 -5.32 -12.98
C ASN A 27 11.71 -3.90 -13.46
N LEU A 28 12.72 -3.21 -12.90
CA LEU A 28 13.08 -1.86 -13.32
C LEU A 28 13.57 -1.82 -14.77
N ALA A 29 14.43 -2.74 -15.18
CA ALA A 29 14.87 -2.86 -16.58
C ALA A 29 13.70 -3.13 -17.53
N GLY A 30 12.84 -4.09 -17.19
CA GLY A 30 11.65 -4.43 -17.98
C GLY A 30 10.64 -3.32 -18.04
N MET A 31 10.40 -2.63 -16.93
CA MET A 31 9.49 -1.48 -16.87
C MET A 31 9.97 -0.33 -17.75
N ALA A 32 11.26 0.02 -17.67
CA ALA A 32 11.83 1.10 -18.50
C ALA A 32 11.74 0.80 -19.99
N ARG A 33 11.99 -0.45 -20.40
CA ARG A 33 11.81 -0.89 -21.79
C ARG A 33 10.37 -0.76 -22.24
N MET A 34 9.42 -1.34 -21.50
CA MET A 34 8.00 -1.29 -21.83
C MET A 34 7.48 0.15 -21.91
N LEU A 35 7.91 1.05 -21.01
CA LEU A 35 7.56 2.47 -21.09
C LEU A 35 8.03 3.09 -22.40
N CYS A 36 9.24 2.80 -22.86
CA CYS A 36 9.74 3.32 -24.14
C CYS A 36 9.03 2.71 -25.35
N GLU A 37 8.80 1.40 -25.34
CA GLU A 37 8.27 0.65 -26.48
C GLU A 37 6.76 0.82 -26.67
N GLU A 38 6.00 0.81 -25.57
CA GLU A 38 4.53 0.81 -25.62
C GLU A 38 3.89 2.13 -25.21
N PHE A 39 4.58 2.96 -24.42
CA PHE A 39 4.04 4.19 -23.85
C PHE A 39 4.81 5.47 -24.26
N GLY A 40 5.68 5.39 -25.26
CA GLY A 40 6.44 6.54 -25.75
C GLY A 40 7.38 7.20 -24.74
N GLY A 41 7.77 6.46 -23.70
CA GLY A 41 8.62 6.95 -22.60
C GLY A 41 7.86 7.66 -21.48
N GLU A 42 6.52 7.70 -21.54
CA GLU A 42 5.67 8.32 -20.54
C GLU A 42 5.03 7.28 -19.61
N VAL A 43 4.78 7.67 -18.35
CA VAL A 43 4.09 6.80 -17.40
C VAL A 43 2.58 6.92 -17.62
N PRO A 44 1.87 5.81 -17.92
CA PRO A 44 0.44 5.86 -18.16
C PRO A 44 -0.34 6.25 -16.90
N SER A 45 -1.40 7.05 -17.07
CA SER A 45 -2.27 7.45 -15.95
C SER A 45 -3.38 6.45 -15.65
N ASP A 46 -3.69 5.54 -16.55
CA ASP A 46 -4.70 4.50 -16.32
C ASP A 46 -4.16 3.41 -15.38
N LEU A 47 -4.96 3.02 -14.38
CA LEU A 47 -4.55 2.04 -13.36
C LEU A 47 -4.35 0.62 -13.91
N LYS A 48 -5.04 0.26 -14.98
CA LYS A 48 -4.86 -1.05 -15.62
C LYS A 48 -3.59 -1.07 -16.45
N GLU A 49 -3.32 0.01 -17.17
CA GLU A 49 -2.07 0.18 -17.91
C GLU A 49 -0.86 0.21 -16.97
N LEU A 50 -0.94 0.91 -15.84
CA LEU A 50 0.10 0.88 -14.81
C LEU A 50 0.39 -0.55 -14.33
N GLN A 51 -0.62 -1.38 -14.16
CA GLN A 51 -0.45 -2.77 -13.71
C GLN A 51 0.14 -3.71 -14.77
N ARG A 52 0.23 -3.30 -16.04
CA ARG A 52 0.97 -4.03 -17.09
C ARG A 52 2.49 -3.90 -16.93
N LEU A 53 2.92 -2.82 -16.29
CA LEU A 53 4.35 -2.55 -16.09
C LEU A 53 4.98 -3.58 -15.15
N PRO A 54 6.15 -4.16 -15.50
CA PRO A 54 6.86 -5.10 -14.66
C PRO A 54 7.09 -4.56 -13.25
N GLY A 55 6.69 -5.34 -12.23
CA GLY A 55 6.84 -4.97 -10.83
C GLY A 55 5.76 -4.04 -10.28
N VAL A 56 4.81 -3.60 -11.10
CA VAL A 56 3.70 -2.74 -10.69
C VAL A 56 2.45 -3.59 -10.45
N GLY A 57 2.20 -3.92 -9.18
CA GLY A 57 0.94 -4.55 -8.78
C GLY A 57 -0.14 -3.50 -8.46
N ARG A 58 -1.36 -3.98 -8.15
CA ARG A 58 -2.53 -3.15 -7.83
C ARG A 58 -2.22 -2.07 -6.78
N LYS A 59 -1.54 -2.44 -5.69
CA LYS A 59 -1.17 -1.48 -4.63
C LYS A 59 -0.27 -0.35 -5.16
N THR A 60 0.72 -0.68 -5.97
CA THR A 60 1.65 0.32 -6.54
C THR A 60 0.93 1.21 -7.54
N ALA A 61 0.09 0.65 -8.42
CA ALA A 61 -0.71 1.41 -9.35
C ALA A 61 -1.65 2.39 -8.63
N ASN A 62 -2.32 1.95 -7.57
CA ASN A 62 -3.19 2.81 -6.76
C ASN A 62 -2.39 3.92 -6.05
N VAL A 63 -1.19 3.64 -5.51
CA VAL A 63 -0.35 4.68 -4.89
C VAL A 63 0.06 5.72 -5.92
N VAL A 64 0.58 5.29 -7.07
CA VAL A 64 1.01 6.20 -8.15
C VAL A 64 -0.18 7.00 -8.66
N GLY A 65 -1.32 6.34 -8.90
CA GLY A 65 -2.56 7.00 -9.32
C GLY A 65 -3.06 8.06 -8.33
N ALA A 66 -3.06 7.74 -7.04
CA ALA A 66 -3.49 8.67 -5.99
C ALA A 66 -2.53 9.86 -5.83
N VAL A 67 -1.20 9.61 -5.87
CA VAL A 67 -0.20 10.65 -5.59
C VAL A 67 0.01 11.58 -6.80
N ILE A 68 0.13 11.00 -8.00
CA ILE A 68 0.48 11.78 -9.21
C ILE A 68 -0.76 12.39 -9.87
N TRP A 69 -1.84 11.61 -9.97
CA TRP A 69 -3.05 12.03 -10.68
C TRP A 69 -4.27 12.23 -9.78
N GLN A 70 -4.07 12.24 -8.46
CA GLN A 70 -5.12 12.45 -7.46
C GLN A 70 -6.35 11.55 -7.66
N LYS A 71 -6.12 10.33 -8.16
CA LYS A 71 -7.20 9.35 -8.32
C LYS A 71 -7.79 8.97 -6.96
N GLU A 72 -9.09 8.91 -6.89
CA GLU A 72 -9.88 8.57 -5.71
C GLU A 72 -9.88 7.06 -5.46
N VAL A 73 -8.74 6.52 -5.07
CA VAL A 73 -8.51 5.08 -4.81
C VAL A 73 -7.86 4.87 -3.46
N MET A 74 -8.05 3.67 -2.89
CA MET A 74 -7.50 3.28 -1.61
C MET A 74 -6.36 2.28 -1.77
N PRO A 75 -5.10 2.70 -1.83
CA PRO A 75 -3.98 1.75 -1.81
C PRO A 75 -3.95 0.98 -0.48
N VAL A 76 -3.93 -0.34 -0.51
CA VAL A 76 -3.88 -1.17 0.69
C VAL A 76 -2.53 -1.86 0.82
N ASP A 77 -1.72 -1.39 1.76
CA ASP A 77 -0.49 -2.05 2.19
C ASP A 77 -0.71 -2.87 3.47
N THR A 78 0.35 -3.44 4.01
CA THR A 78 0.29 -4.22 5.26
C THR A 78 -0.12 -3.38 6.48
N HIS A 79 0.14 -2.07 6.49
CA HIS A 79 -0.29 -1.16 7.56
C HIS A 79 -1.79 -0.90 7.46
N VAL A 80 -2.25 -0.46 6.29
CA VAL A 80 -3.68 -0.21 6.03
C VAL A 80 -4.50 -1.46 6.31
N PHE A 81 -4.09 -2.62 5.77
CA PHE A 81 -4.76 -3.90 6.00
C PHE A 81 -4.90 -4.23 7.49
N ARG A 82 -3.79 -4.15 8.24
CA ARG A 82 -3.76 -4.47 9.66
C ARG A 82 -4.59 -3.49 10.49
N VAL A 83 -4.40 -2.19 10.27
CA VAL A 83 -5.07 -1.14 11.04
C VAL A 83 -6.57 -1.18 10.82
N SER A 84 -7.02 -1.25 9.58
CA SER A 84 -8.45 -1.31 9.22
C SER A 84 -9.16 -2.50 9.86
N ASN A 85 -8.50 -3.66 9.87
CA ASN A 85 -9.03 -4.85 10.54
C ASN A 85 -9.04 -4.72 12.07
N ARG A 86 -8.01 -4.12 12.68
CA ARG A 86 -7.92 -3.96 14.13
C ARG A 86 -8.90 -2.93 14.67
N ILE A 87 -9.00 -1.77 14.03
CA ILE A 87 -9.94 -0.73 14.45
C ILE A 87 -11.38 -1.23 14.23
N GLY A 88 -11.65 -1.95 13.16
CA GLY A 88 -12.98 -2.41 12.80
C GLY A 88 -13.60 -1.66 11.62
N LEU A 89 -12.79 -0.92 10.86
CA LEU A 89 -13.22 -0.27 9.61
C LEU A 89 -13.60 -1.32 8.55
N THR A 90 -13.05 -2.53 8.68
CA THR A 90 -13.43 -3.68 7.87
C THR A 90 -13.90 -4.82 8.76
N ASN A 91 -14.82 -5.66 8.26
CA ASN A 91 -15.30 -6.81 9.01
C ASN A 91 -14.37 -8.02 8.84
N ARG A 92 -13.15 -7.94 9.45
CA ARG A 92 -12.14 -9.01 9.40
C ARG A 92 -11.84 -9.46 7.96
N SER A 93 -11.61 -8.49 7.07
CA SER A 93 -11.25 -8.78 5.69
C SER A 93 -10.01 -9.68 5.63
N LYS A 94 -10.04 -10.67 4.74
CA LYS A 94 -8.98 -11.69 4.62
C LYS A 94 -7.92 -11.32 3.57
N THR A 95 -8.23 -10.38 2.68
CA THR A 95 -7.33 -9.98 1.61
C THR A 95 -7.23 -8.46 1.51
N PRO A 96 -6.10 -7.93 0.97
CA PRO A 96 -5.98 -6.50 0.69
C PRO A 96 -7.09 -5.97 -0.22
N LEU A 97 -7.52 -6.74 -1.22
CA LEU A 97 -8.61 -6.35 -2.12
C LEU A 97 -9.95 -6.20 -1.39
N GLN A 98 -10.29 -7.12 -0.49
CA GLN A 98 -11.51 -6.99 0.33
C GLN A 98 -11.45 -5.75 1.23
N THR A 99 -10.27 -5.44 1.77
CA THR A 99 -10.06 -4.21 2.56
C THR A 99 -10.25 -2.97 1.70
N GLU A 100 -9.64 -2.92 0.52
CA GLU A 100 -9.76 -1.83 -0.45
C GLU A 100 -11.23 -1.55 -0.76
N LEU A 101 -11.96 -2.55 -1.28
CA LEU A 101 -13.35 -2.42 -1.66
C LEU A 101 -14.26 -2.00 -0.49
N THR A 102 -13.94 -2.47 0.73
CA THR A 102 -14.70 -2.07 1.92
C THR A 102 -14.44 -0.61 2.28
N LEU A 103 -13.18 -0.18 2.28
CA LEU A 103 -12.83 1.20 2.61
C LEU A 103 -13.36 2.19 1.56
N GLU A 104 -13.27 1.85 0.28
CA GLU A 104 -13.81 2.66 -0.82
C GLU A 104 -15.33 2.80 -0.75
N LYS A 105 -16.03 1.81 -0.21
CA LYS A 105 -17.49 1.88 0.01
C LYS A 105 -17.91 2.86 1.11
N TYR A 106 -17.12 2.97 2.16
CA TYR A 106 -17.52 3.71 3.39
C TYR A 106 -16.81 5.05 3.57
N ILE A 107 -15.64 5.24 2.96
CA ILE A 107 -14.91 6.50 3.01
C ILE A 107 -15.30 7.34 1.80
N PRO A 108 -15.67 8.63 1.97
CA PRO A 108 -15.91 9.53 0.85
C PRO A 108 -14.74 9.51 -0.14
N SER A 109 -15.01 9.41 -1.44
CA SER A 109 -14.00 9.15 -2.47
C SER A 109 -12.86 10.17 -2.45
N HIS A 110 -13.16 11.45 -2.29
CA HIS A 110 -12.19 12.55 -2.21
C HIS A 110 -11.24 12.45 -0.99
N LEU A 111 -11.60 11.68 0.04
CA LEU A 111 -10.77 11.43 1.22
C LEU A 111 -9.91 10.18 1.13
N LEU A 112 -10.12 9.32 0.14
CA LEU A 112 -9.40 8.04 0.04
C LEU A 112 -7.87 8.20 0.03
N PRO A 113 -7.26 9.11 -0.76
CA PRO A 113 -5.82 9.32 -0.74
C PRO A 113 -5.30 9.78 0.63
N THR A 114 -6.03 10.68 1.28
CA THR A 114 -5.67 11.18 2.61
C THR A 114 -5.85 10.12 3.69
N ALA A 115 -6.95 9.37 3.66
CA ALA A 115 -7.21 8.27 4.59
C ALA A 115 -6.16 7.16 4.49
N HIS A 116 -5.66 6.87 3.28
CA HIS A 116 -4.52 5.97 3.08
C HIS A 116 -3.30 6.42 3.92
N HIS A 117 -2.93 7.70 3.85
CA HIS A 117 -1.82 8.24 4.64
C HIS A 117 -2.07 8.18 6.15
N TRP A 118 -3.27 8.53 6.60
CA TRP A 118 -3.62 8.42 8.03
C TRP A 118 -3.46 7.00 8.54
N LEU A 119 -3.96 6.01 7.80
CA LEU A 119 -3.87 4.61 8.19
C LEU A 119 -2.43 4.08 8.19
N ILE A 120 -1.60 4.49 7.22
CA ILE A 120 -0.18 4.14 7.19
C ILE A 120 0.54 4.73 8.41
N LEU A 121 0.39 6.04 8.66
CA LEU A 121 1.08 6.72 9.76
C LEU A 121 0.65 6.14 11.10
N HIS A 122 -0.64 5.92 11.30
CA HIS A 122 -1.16 5.26 12.48
C HIS A 122 -0.58 3.83 12.65
N GLY A 123 -0.49 3.09 11.57
CA GLY A 123 0.09 1.73 11.58
C GLY A 123 1.60 1.70 11.84
N ARG A 124 2.33 2.73 11.45
CA ARG A 124 3.78 2.83 11.68
C ARG A 124 4.12 3.24 13.11
N TYR A 125 3.41 4.21 13.66
CA TYR A 125 3.83 4.89 14.87
C TYR A 125 3.00 4.53 16.11
N VAL A 126 1.76 4.13 15.94
CA VAL A 126 0.82 3.82 17.05
C VAL A 126 0.40 2.35 17.03
N CYS A 127 -0.33 1.92 16.00
CA CYS A 127 -0.86 0.56 15.89
C CYS A 127 0.17 -0.39 15.23
N THR A 128 1.35 -0.51 15.83
CA THR A 128 2.44 -1.35 15.31
C THR A 128 2.07 -2.83 15.29
N ALA A 129 2.81 -3.64 14.50
CA ALA A 129 2.46 -5.05 14.30
C ALA A 129 2.56 -5.87 15.59
N ARG A 130 3.68 -5.73 16.31
CA ARG A 130 4.01 -6.55 17.48
C ARG A 130 3.58 -5.93 18.80
N ALA A 131 3.83 -4.64 19.00
CA ALA A 131 3.57 -3.92 20.25
C ALA A 131 2.78 -2.63 19.99
N PRO A 132 1.46 -2.71 19.75
CA PRO A 132 0.65 -1.52 19.52
C PRO A 132 0.51 -0.70 20.82
N LYS A 133 0.63 0.63 20.70
CA LYS A 133 0.54 1.57 21.82
C LYS A 133 -0.94 1.91 22.11
N CYS A 134 -1.71 0.90 22.54
CA CYS A 134 -3.16 1.03 22.69
C CYS A 134 -3.57 2.01 23.79
N ALA A 135 -2.80 2.14 24.86
CA ALA A 135 -3.09 3.07 25.97
C ALA A 135 -2.97 4.53 25.55
N GLU A 136 -2.10 4.85 24.58
CA GLU A 136 -1.87 6.21 24.06
C GLU A 136 -2.65 6.47 22.75
N CYS A 137 -3.45 5.49 22.30
CA CYS A 137 -4.11 5.54 21.01
C CYS A 137 -5.39 6.39 21.06
N GLY A 138 -5.42 7.51 20.34
CA GLY A 138 -6.57 8.42 20.30
C GLY A 138 -7.88 7.80 19.74
N VAL A 139 -7.82 6.61 19.10
CA VAL A 139 -8.99 5.90 18.59
C VAL A 139 -9.32 4.62 19.39
N SER A 140 -8.70 4.43 20.54
CA SER A 140 -8.88 3.22 21.37
C SER A 140 -10.33 2.98 21.75
N THR A 141 -11.08 4.01 22.08
CA THR A 141 -12.51 3.95 22.46
C THR A 141 -13.39 3.29 21.39
N TRP A 142 -13.07 3.47 20.12
CA TRP A 142 -13.81 2.90 18.99
C TRP A 142 -13.15 1.65 18.41
N CYS A 143 -11.98 1.25 18.96
CA CYS A 143 -11.20 0.16 18.40
C CYS A 143 -11.73 -1.20 18.82
N ARG A 144 -12.17 -2.01 17.83
CA ARG A 144 -12.65 -3.39 18.07
C ARG A 144 -11.61 -4.26 18.78
N LYS A 145 -10.37 -4.25 18.31
CA LYS A 145 -9.30 -5.05 18.92
C LYS A 145 -9.09 -4.66 20.38
N TYR A 146 -9.05 -3.37 20.70
CA TYR A 146 -8.86 -2.90 22.08
C TYR A 146 -10.02 -3.34 22.99
N ALA A 147 -11.24 -3.27 22.49
CA ALA A 147 -12.42 -3.75 23.22
C ALA A 147 -12.39 -5.29 23.45
N GLU A 148 -11.94 -6.05 22.45
CA GLU A 148 -11.80 -7.52 22.56
C GLU A 148 -10.69 -7.90 23.55
N ASP A 149 -9.54 -7.23 23.51
CA ASP A 149 -8.42 -7.48 24.42
C ASP A 149 -8.80 -7.17 25.88
N ASN A 150 -9.47 -6.04 26.13
CA ASN A 150 -9.93 -5.67 27.47
C ASN A 150 -11.01 -6.61 28.05
N LYS A 151 -11.81 -7.24 27.20
CA LYS A 151 -12.77 -8.26 27.66
C LYS A 151 -12.04 -9.53 28.12
N ARG A 152 -11.01 -9.96 27.39
CA ARG A 152 -10.21 -11.14 27.76
C ARG A 152 -9.48 -10.96 29.07
N SER A 153 -8.86 -9.81 29.31
CA SER A 153 -8.15 -9.50 30.56
C SER A 153 -9.04 -9.42 31.80
N LYS A 154 -10.38 -9.37 31.64
CA LYS A 154 -11.34 -9.37 32.75
C LYS A 154 -11.90 -10.76 33.05
N THR A 155 -11.60 -11.74 32.21
CA THR A 155 -12.10 -13.13 32.34
C THR A 155 -11.00 -14.11 32.77
N GLU A 156 -9.77 -13.64 32.91
CA GLU A 156 -8.62 -14.30 33.54
C GLU A 156 -8.42 -13.76 34.97
#